data_2e9170b483331cce62c8026ce736c5e1
#
_entry.id   2e9170b483331cce62c8026ce736c5e1
#
_cell.length_a   1.000
_cell.length_b   1.000
_cell.length_c   1.000
_cell.angle_alpha   90.00
_cell.angle_beta   90.00
_cell.angle_gamma   90.00
#
_symmetry.space_group_name_H-M   'P 1'
#
loop_
_entity.id
_entity.type
_entity.pdbx_description
1 polymer ?
#
loop_
_entity_poly.entity_id
_entity_poly.type
_entity_poly.pdbx_seq_one_letter_code
_entity_poly.pdbx_strand_id
1 'polypeptide(L)'
;MDALITKGVDLLVATIRRLGRQVTYWRATQPIRMKVNTSKTAFEVDDGYGGTRIVWTDMTFLVPAADLVLGGQKVTPQRHDIIETDTGLRYEVLAPAGQSEWQYVDPFNKLIRIHTMAIG
;
A
#
# COMPACT_ATOMS: atom_id res chain seq x y z
N MET A 1 -16.31 -5.35 -22.29
CA MET A 1 -16.36 -5.15 -20.83
C MET A 1 -14.97 -4.97 -20.22
N ASP A 2 -14.06 -5.91 -20.49
CA ASP A 2 -12.72 -5.85 -19.91
C ASP A 2 -11.93 -4.59 -20.32
N ALA A 3 -12.12 -4.14 -21.55
CA ALA A 3 -11.44 -2.94 -22.05
C ALA A 3 -11.82 -1.67 -21.26
N LEU A 4 -13.09 -1.54 -20.84
CA LEU A 4 -13.53 -0.39 -20.04
C LEU A 4 -12.97 -0.45 -18.62
N ILE A 5 -12.94 -1.62 -18.00
CA ILE A 5 -12.37 -1.81 -16.67
C ILE A 5 -10.87 -1.54 -16.71
N THR A 6 -10.17 -2.07 -17.73
CA THR A 6 -8.73 -1.83 -17.90
C THR A 6 -8.43 -0.35 -18.06
N LYS A 7 -9.22 0.38 -18.86
CA LYS A 7 -9.06 1.83 -19.03
C LYS A 7 -9.27 2.60 -17.72
N GLY A 8 -10.26 2.19 -16.90
CA GLY A 8 -10.50 2.80 -15.61
C GLY A 8 -9.32 2.63 -14.65
N VAL A 9 -8.76 1.42 -14.59
CA VAL A 9 -7.57 1.12 -13.78
C VAL A 9 -6.36 1.88 -14.29
N ASP A 10 -6.14 1.91 -15.59
CA ASP A 10 -5.02 2.63 -16.21
C ASP A 10 -5.13 4.14 -15.94
N LEU A 11 -6.34 4.69 -15.97
CA LEU A 11 -6.56 6.10 -15.66
C LEU A 11 -6.24 6.39 -14.20
N LEU A 12 -6.63 5.52 -13.28
CA LEU A 12 -6.32 5.66 -11.88
C LEU A 12 -4.81 5.59 -11.62
N VAL A 13 -4.12 4.64 -12.24
CA VAL A 13 -2.65 4.54 -12.16
C VAL A 13 -2.01 5.83 -12.67
N ALA A 14 -2.44 6.35 -13.82
CA ALA A 14 -1.91 7.60 -14.37
C ALA A 14 -2.17 8.78 -13.43
N THR A 15 -3.35 8.83 -12.80
CA THR A 15 -3.70 9.88 -11.84
C THR A 15 -2.80 9.82 -10.61
N ILE A 16 -2.54 8.63 -10.08
CA ILE A 16 -1.63 8.45 -8.94
C ILE A 16 -0.22 8.92 -9.30
N ARG A 17 0.27 8.54 -10.46
CA ARG A 17 1.61 8.94 -10.91
C ARG A 17 1.75 10.46 -11.06
N ARG A 18 0.66 11.13 -11.42
CA ARG A 18 0.65 12.58 -11.63
C ARG A 18 0.38 13.35 -10.33
N LEU A 19 -0.61 12.95 -9.55
CA LEU A 19 -1.15 13.70 -8.42
C LEU A 19 -0.91 13.06 -7.05
N GLY A 20 -0.39 11.83 -7.01
CA GLY A 20 -0.15 11.13 -5.77
C GLY A 20 0.97 11.75 -4.94
N ARG A 21 1.11 11.28 -3.71
CA ARG A 21 2.18 11.70 -2.81
C ARG A 21 3.46 10.97 -3.15
N GLN A 22 4.57 11.68 -3.13
CA GLN A 22 5.89 11.08 -3.31
C GLN A 22 6.30 10.36 -2.04
N VAL A 23 6.73 9.10 -2.18
CA VAL A 23 7.28 8.31 -1.08
C VAL A 23 8.55 7.60 -1.54
N THR A 24 9.35 7.16 -0.59
CA THR A 24 10.46 6.25 -0.83
C THR A 24 10.13 4.91 -0.18
N TYR A 25 10.13 3.86 -0.98
CA TYR A 25 9.91 2.50 -0.52
C TYR A 25 11.26 1.83 -0.29
N TRP A 26 11.46 1.26 0.88
CA TRP A 26 12.72 0.65 1.28
C TRP A 26 12.54 -0.84 1.56
N ARG A 27 13.38 -1.64 0.96
CA ARG A 27 13.61 -3.02 1.40
C ARG A 27 15.06 -3.11 1.85
N ALA A 28 15.28 -3.21 3.17
CA ALA A 28 16.61 -3.07 3.77
C ALA A 28 17.24 -1.75 3.30
N THR A 29 18.31 -1.77 2.53
CA THR A 29 19.00 -0.57 2.06
C THR A 29 18.67 -0.21 0.61
N GLN A 30 17.72 -0.93 -0.02
CA GLN A 30 17.34 -0.68 -1.42
C GLN A 30 16.14 0.26 -1.47
N PRO A 31 16.28 1.47 -2.03
CA PRO A 31 15.18 2.42 -2.15
C PRO A 31 14.57 2.41 -3.56
N ILE A 32 13.29 2.78 -3.62
CA ILE A 32 12.65 3.21 -4.87
C ILE A 32 11.71 4.37 -4.55
N ARG A 33 11.77 5.43 -5.34
CA ARG A 33 10.84 6.55 -5.24
C ARG A 33 9.65 6.29 -6.14
N MET A 34 8.47 6.58 -5.62
CA MET A 34 7.23 6.39 -6.36
C MET A 34 6.14 7.32 -5.87
N LYS A 35 5.07 7.41 -6.65
CA LYS A 35 3.85 8.13 -6.27
C LYS A 35 2.81 7.13 -5.79
N VAL A 36 2.10 7.50 -4.73
CA VAL A 36 1.08 6.64 -4.11
C VAL A 36 -0.11 7.47 -3.66
N ASN A 37 -1.26 6.82 -3.46
CA ASN A 37 -2.36 7.39 -2.70
C ASN A 37 -2.33 6.82 -1.29
N THR A 38 -2.87 7.58 -0.33
CA THR A 38 -2.88 7.17 1.08
C THR A 38 -4.29 7.23 1.64
N SER A 39 -4.58 6.33 2.58
CA SER A 39 -5.82 6.33 3.32
C SER A 39 -5.63 5.58 4.64
N LYS A 40 -6.63 5.67 5.54
CA LYS A 40 -6.70 4.80 6.72
C LYS A 40 -7.77 3.76 6.50
N THR A 41 -7.54 2.54 6.96
CA THR A 41 -8.48 1.44 6.85
C THR A 41 -8.84 0.93 8.25
N ALA A 42 -10.14 0.78 8.50
CA ALA A 42 -10.65 0.25 9.76
C ALA A 42 -10.89 -1.26 9.62
N PHE A 43 -10.59 -2.00 10.68
CA PHE A 43 -10.84 -3.43 10.77
C PHE A 43 -11.63 -3.72 12.05
N GLU A 44 -12.57 -4.66 12.00
CA GLU A 44 -13.24 -5.18 13.19
C GLU A 44 -12.40 -6.27 13.81
N VAL A 45 -12.16 -6.16 15.12
CA VAL A 45 -11.36 -7.10 15.89
C VAL A 45 -12.15 -7.48 17.13
N ASP A 46 -12.09 -8.77 17.53
CA ASP A 46 -12.68 -9.24 18.76
C ASP A 46 -12.07 -8.49 19.96
N ASP A 47 -12.92 -7.91 20.82
CA ASP A 47 -12.47 -7.14 21.99
C ASP A 47 -12.15 -8.00 23.21
N GLY A 48 -12.35 -9.32 23.11
CA GLY A 48 -12.14 -10.25 24.23
C GLY A 48 -13.31 -10.35 25.20
N TYR A 49 -14.40 -9.61 24.98
CA TYR A 49 -15.57 -9.58 25.86
C TYR A 49 -16.86 -9.98 25.13
N GLY A 50 -16.73 -10.69 24.01
CA GLY A 50 -17.88 -11.13 23.21
C GLY A 50 -18.40 -10.10 22.24
N GLY A 51 -17.73 -8.94 22.10
CA GLY A 51 -18.04 -7.91 21.13
C GLY A 51 -16.91 -7.75 20.13
N THR A 52 -17.00 -6.68 19.32
CA THR A 52 -15.95 -6.28 18.38
C THR A 52 -15.56 -4.85 18.62
N ARG A 53 -14.34 -4.50 18.24
CA ARG A 53 -13.85 -3.13 18.23
C ARG A 53 -13.28 -2.82 16.85
N ILE A 54 -13.28 -1.56 16.48
CA ILE A 54 -12.67 -1.10 15.24
C ILE A 54 -11.22 -0.74 15.52
N VAL A 55 -10.32 -1.34 14.74
CA VAL A 55 -8.89 -1.06 14.80
C VAL A 55 -8.48 -0.43 13.47
N TRP A 56 -7.80 0.70 13.54
CA TRP A 56 -7.30 1.42 12.36
C TRP A 56 -5.84 1.06 12.13
N THR A 57 -5.47 0.82 10.88
CA THR A 57 -4.06 0.89 10.51
C THR A 57 -3.64 2.36 10.47
N ASP A 58 -2.38 2.63 10.77
CA ASP A 58 -1.89 4.01 10.75
C ASP A 58 -1.96 4.60 9.35
N MET A 59 -1.64 3.79 8.33
CA MET A 59 -1.75 4.23 6.95
C MET A 59 -1.91 3.03 6.03
N THR A 60 -2.72 3.17 5.00
CA THR A 60 -2.82 2.24 3.88
C THR A 60 -2.38 2.97 2.62
N PHE A 61 -1.51 2.34 1.85
CA PHE A 61 -0.97 2.91 0.62
C PHE A 61 -1.56 2.18 -0.58
N LEU A 62 -2.00 2.94 -1.58
CA LEU A 62 -2.43 2.42 -2.87
C LEU A 62 -1.33 2.73 -3.88
N VAL A 63 -0.72 1.70 -4.45
CA VAL A 63 0.52 1.78 -5.20
C VAL A 63 0.35 1.17 -6.58
N PRO A 64 0.78 1.86 -7.66
CA PRO A 64 0.88 1.21 -8.97
C PRO A 64 1.87 0.05 -8.89
N ALA A 65 1.39 -1.17 -9.19
CA ALA A 65 2.20 -2.38 -9.05
C ALA A 65 3.46 -2.34 -9.91
N ALA A 66 3.37 -1.77 -11.11
CA ALA A 66 4.49 -1.69 -12.04
C ALA A 66 5.62 -0.77 -11.54
N ASP A 67 5.33 0.12 -10.59
CA ASP A 67 6.31 1.07 -10.08
C ASP A 67 7.13 0.48 -8.91
N LEU A 68 6.71 -0.64 -8.36
CA LEU A 68 7.44 -1.30 -7.28
C LEU A 68 8.52 -2.21 -7.87
N VAL A 69 9.65 -1.58 -8.18
CA VAL A 69 10.80 -2.22 -8.82
C VAL A 69 12.02 -1.97 -7.96
N LEU A 70 12.62 -3.04 -7.42
CA LEU A 70 13.83 -2.97 -6.61
C LEU A 70 14.95 -3.75 -7.29
N GLY A 71 16.12 -3.12 -7.41
CA GLY A 71 17.25 -3.75 -8.06
C GLY A 71 16.99 -4.16 -9.51
N GLY A 72 16.14 -3.41 -10.23
CA GLY A 72 15.77 -3.69 -11.61
C GLY A 72 14.74 -4.80 -11.78
N GLN A 73 14.16 -5.32 -10.70
CA GLN A 73 13.16 -6.38 -10.73
C GLN A 73 11.85 -5.94 -10.10
N LYS A 74 10.73 -6.28 -10.74
CA LYS A 74 9.40 -6.06 -10.17
C LYS A 74 9.25 -6.96 -8.95
N VAL A 75 8.83 -6.37 -7.83
CA VAL A 75 8.65 -7.08 -6.56
C VAL A 75 7.25 -6.83 -6.00
N THR A 76 6.87 -7.60 -5.00
CA THR A 76 5.66 -7.39 -4.20
C THR A 76 6.05 -6.97 -2.80
N PRO A 77 5.16 -6.27 -2.05
CA PRO A 77 5.49 -5.85 -0.70
C PRO A 77 5.81 -7.04 0.21
N GLN A 78 6.73 -6.83 1.13
CA GLN A 78 7.09 -7.81 2.16
C GLN A 78 6.96 -7.17 3.52
N ARG A 79 6.62 -7.98 4.51
CA ARG A 79 6.60 -7.57 5.91
C ARG A 79 7.95 -6.96 6.28
N HIS A 80 7.91 -5.85 7.03
CA HIS A 80 9.07 -5.07 7.49
C HIS A 80 9.68 -4.15 6.43
N ASP A 81 9.18 -4.14 5.19
CA ASP A 81 9.54 -3.06 4.26
C ASP A 81 9.08 -1.72 4.84
N ILE A 82 9.75 -0.64 4.48
CA ILE A 82 9.48 0.69 5.02
C ILE A 82 9.02 1.61 3.91
N ILE A 83 7.97 2.38 4.18
CA ILE A 83 7.53 3.46 3.29
C ILE A 83 7.76 4.78 4.01
N GLU A 84 8.60 5.63 3.44
CA GLU A 84 8.94 6.93 4.00
C GLU A 84 8.32 8.02 3.14
N THR A 85 7.56 8.93 3.79
CA THR A 85 6.92 10.03 3.10
C THR A 85 7.92 11.17 2.84
N ASP A 86 7.53 12.10 1.98
CA ASP A 86 8.32 13.30 1.69
C ASP A 86 8.50 14.23 2.90
N THR A 87 7.64 14.07 3.93
CA THR A 87 7.75 14.82 5.18
C THR A 87 8.57 14.08 6.24
N GLY A 88 9.14 12.93 5.92
CA GLY A 88 9.99 12.17 6.82
C GLY A 88 9.27 11.19 7.74
N LEU A 89 7.95 11.03 7.59
CA LEU A 89 7.20 10.02 8.33
C LEU A 89 7.49 8.64 7.77
N ARG A 90 7.66 7.66 8.65
CA ARG A 90 8.03 6.30 8.27
C ARG A 90 6.96 5.32 8.71
N TYR A 91 6.66 4.36 7.84
CA TYR A 91 5.64 3.34 8.05
C TYR A 91 6.22 1.98 7.71
N GLU A 92 5.99 1.01 8.57
CA GLU A 92 6.44 -0.37 8.35
C GLU A 92 5.29 -1.20 7.78
N VAL A 93 5.59 -1.99 6.75
CA VAL A 93 4.62 -2.91 6.15
C VAL A 93 4.35 -4.05 7.13
N LEU A 94 3.12 -4.12 7.61
CA LEU A 94 2.66 -5.11 8.58
C LEU A 94 1.25 -5.56 8.26
N ALA A 95 0.95 -6.83 8.51
CA ALA A 95 -0.40 -7.36 8.36
C ALA A 95 -1.27 -6.93 9.53
N PRO A 96 -2.45 -6.32 9.30
CA PRO A 96 -3.43 -6.16 10.35
C PRO A 96 -3.99 -7.53 10.74
N ALA A 97 -4.62 -7.60 11.91
CA ALA A 97 -5.17 -8.86 12.43
C ALA A 97 -6.11 -9.51 11.41
N GLY A 98 -5.82 -10.75 11.02
CA GLY A 98 -6.64 -11.53 10.09
C GLY A 98 -6.51 -11.11 8.62
N GLN A 99 -5.55 -10.23 8.29
CA GLN A 99 -5.35 -9.74 6.93
C GLN A 99 -3.94 -10.06 6.45
N SER A 100 -3.73 -10.01 5.14
CA SER A 100 -2.38 -10.04 4.56
C SER A 100 -1.77 -8.64 4.60
N GLU A 101 -0.44 -8.55 4.45
CA GLU A 101 0.26 -7.27 4.40
C GLU A 101 -0.16 -6.43 3.19
N TRP A 102 -0.52 -7.09 2.11
CA TRP A 102 -0.89 -6.42 0.86
C TRP A 102 -1.83 -7.28 0.05
N GLN A 103 -2.50 -6.65 -0.92
CA GLN A 103 -3.33 -7.36 -1.90
C GLN A 103 -3.48 -6.53 -3.16
N TYR A 104 -3.74 -7.19 -4.28
CA TYR A 104 -4.19 -6.50 -5.48
C TYR A 104 -5.63 -6.05 -5.27
N VAL A 105 -5.97 -4.83 -5.75
CA VAL A 105 -7.32 -4.27 -5.62
C VAL A 105 -8.06 -4.24 -6.94
N ASP A 106 -7.42 -4.71 -8.02
CA ASP A 106 -8.01 -4.77 -9.35
C ASP A 106 -7.78 -6.14 -9.99
N PRO A 107 -8.61 -6.54 -10.97
CA PRO A 107 -8.50 -7.87 -11.58
C PRO A 107 -7.30 -8.03 -12.51
N PHE A 108 -6.58 -6.95 -12.82
CA PHE A 108 -5.45 -6.98 -13.74
C PHE A 108 -4.10 -6.90 -13.04
N ASN A 109 -4.10 -6.92 -11.70
CA ASN A 109 -2.88 -6.84 -10.87
C ASN A 109 -2.06 -5.57 -11.13
N LYS A 110 -2.73 -4.45 -11.35
CA LYS A 110 -2.08 -3.16 -11.64
C LYS A 110 -1.97 -2.25 -10.42
N LEU A 111 -2.79 -2.47 -9.40
CA LEU A 111 -2.81 -1.67 -8.17
C LEU A 111 -2.69 -2.58 -6.97
N ILE A 112 -1.85 -2.15 -6.03
CA ILE A 112 -1.59 -2.87 -4.77
C ILE A 112 -2.03 -1.98 -3.61
N ARG A 113 -2.75 -2.57 -2.66
CA ARG A 113 -3.02 -1.96 -1.36
C ARG A 113 -2.06 -2.53 -0.34
N ILE A 114 -1.35 -1.67 0.38
CA ILE A 114 -0.35 -2.06 1.37
C ILE A 114 -0.76 -1.53 2.73
N HIS A 115 -0.82 -2.41 3.73
CA HIS A 115 -1.13 -2.04 5.11
C HIS A 115 0.15 -1.78 5.88
N THR A 116 0.15 -0.72 6.69
CA THR A 116 1.34 -0.30 7.43
C THR A 116 0.99 0.21 8.81
N MET A 117 2.03 0.33 9.65
CA MET A 117 1.96 1.00 10.94
C MET A 117 3.09 2.02 11.03
N ALA A 118 2.81 3.16 11.63
CA ALA A 118 3.80 4.20 11.83
C ALA A 118 4.92 3.72 12.75
N ILE A 119 6.16 4.09 12.44
CA ILE A 119 7.33 3.78 13.26
C ILE A 119 8.12 5.04 13.55
N GLY A 120 8.66 5.07 14.74
CA GLY A 120 9.57 6.11 15.17
C GLY A 120 9.04 7.46 15.32
#